data_836e92c0779fa6e03bce01341bd33205
#
_entry.id   836e92c0779fa6e03bce01341bd33205
#
_cell.length_a   1.000
_cell.length_b   1.000
_cell.length_c   1.000
_cell.angle_alpha   90.00
_cell.angle_beta   90.00
_cell.angle_gamma   90.00
#
_symmetry.space_group_name_H-M   'P 1'
#
loop_
_entity.id
_entity.type
_entity.pdbx_description
1 polymer ?
#
loop_
_entity_poly.entity_id
_entity_poly.type
_entity_poly.pdbx_seq_one_letter_code
_entity_poly.pdbx_strand_id
1 'polypeptide(L)'
;MSASAAERLNGAGASFPAKIYQRWFADLAKAGGPQVNYQAVGSGSGRKAFIDQTVNFGASDDPMKKKDMAKVTRGVVQIPMVGGTIAFGYNKPGCDLKLTQEQAVKVAMGMIKNWKELGCKPGTLTWVHRSDGSGTTKAFTNSMEAFSKTWTLGSGKSVKWPVGVGAKGNSGVAGVIDNRVGAIGYVNQSYIKGNVQAAAVQNKSGEFLKPSVEAGAKALNGIELDQHLAGSNPNPEAAGAYPIATLTWVLAYAEGNGAKAEAVQDVFNYMLDDSTQEGAAVLGFVPLRGSILEKSRSAVAGIQP
;
A
#
# COMPACT_ATOMS: atom_id res chain seq x y z
N MET A 1 -13.83 -30.26 -27.71
CA MET A 1 -14.20 -29.19 -26.76
C MET A 1 -13.30 -28.00 -27.04
N SER A 2 -13.83 -26.91 -27.62
CA SER A 2 -13.05 -25.67 -27.79
C SER A 2 -12.78 -25.13 -26.41
N ALA A 3 -11.51 -25.04 -26.04
CA ALA A 3 -11.11 -24.30 -24.83
C ALA A 3 -11.57 -22.83 -25.03
N SER A 4 -12.55 -22.40 -24.25
CA SER A 4 -12.90 -20.98 -24.19
C SER A 4 -11.64 -20.19 -23.86
N ALA A 5 -11.33 -19.18 -24.67
CA ALA A 5 -10.18 -18.33 -24.39
C ALA A 5 -10.39 -17.70 -23.01
N ALA A 6 -9.36 -17.78 -22.13
CA ALA A 6 -9.45 -17.20 -20.81
C ALA A 6 -9.78 -15.70 -20.90
N GLU A 7 -10.77 -15.26 -20.12
CA GLU A 7 -11.17 -13.84 -20.07
C GLU A 7 -10.01 -12.93 -19.70
N ARG A 8 -9.95 -11.76 -20.35
CA ARG A 8 -8.90 -10.76 -20.12
C ARG A 8 -9.46 -9.55 -19.40
N LEU A 9 -8.82 -9.21 -18.27
CA LEU A 9 -9.17 -8.06 -17.46
C LEU A 9 -8.02 -7.06 -17.41
N ASN A 10 -8.36 -5.78 -17.41
CA ASN A 10 -7.42 -4.69 -17.20
C ASN A 10 -7.66 -4.06 -15.82
N GLY A 11 -6.63 -4.00 -15.01
CA GLY A 11 -6.62 -3.31 -13.72
C GLY A 11 -5.55 -2.24 -13.68
N ALA A 12 -5.78 -1.16 -12.92
CA ALA A 12 -4.77 -0.13 -12.73
C ALA A 12 -4.84 0.49 -11.34
N GLY A 13 -3.70 0.87 -10.78
CA GLY A 13 -3.72 1.59 -9.51
C GLY A 13 -2.46 1.48 -8.67
N ALA A 14 -2.66 1.26 -7.39
CA ALA A 14 -1.64 1.28 -6.37
C ALA A 14 -0.39 0.46 -6.73
N SER A 15 0.78 1.04 -6.50
CA SER A 15 2.06 0.34 -6.64
C SER A 15 2.48 -0.40 -5.36
N PHE A 16 1.82 -0.11 -4.25
CA PHE A 16 2.05 -0.78 -2.97
C PHE A 16 1.86 -2.30 -3.08
N PRO A 17 0.72 -2.83 -3.59
CA PRO A 17 0.50 -4.27 -3.70
C PRO A 17 1.03 -4.87 -5.02
N ALA A 18 1.68 -4.10 -5.90
CA ALA A 18 1.97 -4.54 -7.26
C ALA A 18 2.67 -5.90 -7.34
N LYS A 19 3.63 -6.17 -6.44
CA LYS A 19 4.37 -7.44 -6.44
C LYS A 19 3.49 -8.65 -6.12
N ILE A 20 2.64 -8.52 -5.11
CA ILE A 20 1.74 -9.61 -4.73
C ILE A 20 0.61 -9.78 -5.75
N TYR A 21 0.06 -8.69 -6.29
CA TYR A 21 -0.97 -8.75 -7.33
C TYR A 21 -0.44 -9.42 -8.59
N GLN A 22 0.74 -9.03 -9.07
CA GLN A 22 1.38 -9.66 -10.23
C GLN A 22 1.62 -11.15 -10.01
N ARG A 23 2.02 -11.55 -8.81
CA ARG A 23 2.20 -12.96 -8.45
C ARG A 23 0.86 -13.70 -8.47
N TRP A 24 -0.15 -13.20 -7.80
CA TRP A 24 -1.47 -13.81 -7.74
C TRP A 24 -2.12 -13.95 -9.13
N PHE A 25 -2.06 -12.89 -9.95
CA PHE A 25 -2.59 -12.93 -11.31
C PHE A 25 -1.85 -13.91 -12.21
N ALA A 26 -0.53 -14.03 -12.05
CA ALA A 26 0.25 -15.01 -12.80
C ALA A 26 -0.07 -16.45 -12.37
N ASP A 27 -0.24 -16.69 -11.08
CA ASP A 27 -0.57 -18.03 -10.56
C ASP A 27 -2.01 -18.42 -10.95
N LEU A 28 -2.98 -17.51 -10.88
CA LEU A 28 -4.34 -17.74 -11.35
C LEU A 28 -4.39 -18.06 -12.85
N ALA A 29 -3.68 -17.29 -13.67
CA ALA A 29 -3.63 -17.56 -15.12
C ALA A 29 -2.99 -18.91 -15.44
N LYS A 30 -1.96 -19.34 -14.71
CA LYS A 30 -1.36 -20.69 -14.84
C LYS A 30 -2.33 -21.80 -14.47
N ALA A 31 -3.23 -21.54 -13.53
CA ALA A 31 -4.29 -22.48 -13.14
C ALA A 31 -5.47 -22.50 -14.13
N GLY A 32 -5.41 -21.75 -15.23
CA GLY A 32 -6.46 -21.70 -16.25
C GLY A 32 -7.55 -20.65 -16.00
N GLY A 33 -7.40 -19.81 -14.98
CA GLY A 33 -8.32 -18.70 -14.67
C GLY A 33 -8.09 -17.46 -15.53
N PRO A 34 -8.86 -16.37 -15.27
CA PRO A 34 -8.77 -15.12 -16.00
C PRO A 34 -7.34 -14.54 -16.05
N GLN A 35 -7.00 -13.92 -17.17
CA GLN A 35 -5.74 -13.20 -17.36
C GLN A 35 -5.90 -11.74 -16.95
N VAL A 36 -5.06 -11.24 -16.07
CA VAL A 36 -5.12 -9.85 -15.61
C VAL A 36 -3.88 -9.07 -16.05
N ASN A 37 -4.11 -7.99 -16.78
CA ASN A 37 -3.09 -6.96 -17.06
C ASN A 37 -3.21 -5.85 -16.01
N TYR A 38 -2.29 -5.82 -15.04
CA TYR A 38 -2.30 -4.82 -13.97
C TYR A 38 -1.21 -3.76 -14.15
N GLN A 39 -1.63 -2.50 -14.18
CA GLN A 39 -0.74 -1.35 -14.33
C GLN A 39 -0.56 -0.63 -12.98
N ALA A 40 0.63 -0.70 -12.41
CA ALA A 40 0.98 -0.06 -11.15
C ALA A 40 1.30 1.44 -11.32
N VAL A 41 0.28 2.23 -11.66
CA VAL A 41 0.39 3.67 -12.01
C VAL A 41 0.20 4.63 -10.83
N GLY A 42 -0.03 4.10 -9.64
CA GLY A 42 -0.36 4.83 -8.42
C GLY A 42 -1.86 4.96 -8.18
N SER A 43 -2.26 5.04 -6.89
CA SER A 43 -3.66 5.08 -6.46
C SER A 43 -4.46 6.23 -7.08
N GLY A 44 -3.83 7.39 -7.30
CA GLY A 44 -4.48 8.55 -7.92
C GLY A 44 -4.90 8.27 -9.35
N SER A 45 -3.97 7.78 -10.18
CA SER A 45 -4.24 7.42 -11.58
C SER A 45 -5.16 6.22 -11.71
N GLY A 46 -5.01 5.21 -10.84
CA GLY A 46 -5.90 4.04 -10.83
C GLY A 46 -7.34 4.41 -10.48
N ARG A 47 -7.54 5.26 -9.47
CA ARG A 47 -8.87 5.79 -9.14
C ARG A 47 -9.46 6.61 -10.28
N LYS A 48 -8.64 7.44 -10.95
CA LYS A 48 -9.10 8.20 -12.12
C LYS A 48 -9.54 7.26 -13.25
N ALA A 49 -8.71 6.28 -13.62
CA ALA A 49 -9.05 5.30 -14.65
C ALA A 49 -10.33 4.52 -14.33
N PHE A 50 -10.56 4.20 -13.05
CA PHE A 50 -11.78 3.54 -12.58
C PHE A 50 -13.00 4.47 -12.71
N ILE A 51 -12.92 5.72 -12.29
CA ILE A 51 -14.01 6.70 -12.44
C ILE A 51 -14.32 6.93 -13.92
N ASP A 52 -13.29 7.05 -14.77
CA ASP A 52 -13.42 7.24 -16.22
C ASP A 52 -13.83 5.93 -16.96
N GLN A 53 -13.99 4.81 -16.25
CA GLN A 53 -14.40 3.50 -16.76
C GLN A 53 -13.48 2.94 -17.87
N THR A 54 -12.19 3.23 -17.81
CA THR A 54 -11.18 2.75 -18.78
C THR A 54 -10.51 1.44 -18.36
N VAL A 55 -10.84 0.91 -17.19
CA VAL A 55 -10.34 -0.36 -16.64
C VAL A 55 -11.50 -1.20 -16.09
N ASN A 56 -11.30 -2.50 -15.92
CA ASN A 56 -12.29 -3.38 -15.31
C ASN A 56 -12.34 -3.23 -13.79
N PHE A 57 -11.19 -2.89 -13.18
CA PHE A 57 -11.10 -2.57 -11.76
C PHE A 57 -9.95 -1.58 -11.47
N GLY A 58 -10.11 -0.82 -10.42
CA GLY A 58 -9.07 0.05 -9.89
C GLY A 58 -8.38 -0.56 -8.66
N ALA A 59 -7.24 0.01 -8.22
CA ALA A 59 -6.64 -0.34 -6.93
C ALA A 59 -6.08 0.90 -6.23
N SER A 60 -6.24 0.94 -4.89
CA SER A 60 -5.84 2.10 -4.09
C SER A 60 -5.52 1.70 -2.65
N ASP A 61 -4.45 2.27 -2.07
CA ASP A 61 -4.17 2.16 -0.62
C ASP A 61 -4.86 3.29 0.18
N ASP A 62 -5.69 4.08 -0.47
CA ASP A 62 -6.54 5.11 0.12
C ASP A 62 -7.98 4.82 -0.36
N PRO A 63 -8.88 4.33 0.51
CA PRO A 63 -10.23 3.96 0.10
C PRO A 63 -10.99 5.17 -0.45
N MET A 64 -11.93 4.94 -1.36
CA MET A 64 -12.76 6.00 -1.92
C MET A 64 -13.71 6.57 -0.86
N LYS A 65 -13.81 7.90 -0.84
CA LYS A 65 -14.81 8.59 -0.04
C LYS A 65 -16.14 8.65 -0.78
N LYS A 66 -17.26 8.77 -0.07
CA LYS A 66 -18.62 8.86 -0.65
C LYS A 66 -18.72 9.83 -1.83
N LYS A 67 -18.10 11.03 -1.71
CA LYS A 67 -18.09 12.03 -2.79
C LYS A 67 -17.41 11.58 -4.08
N ASP A 68 -16.44 10.67 -4.00
CA ASP A 68 -15.75 10.13 -5.17
C ASP A 68 -16.47 8.88 -5.69
N MET A 69 -17.07 8.07 -4.82
CA MET A 69 -17.95 6.97 -5.21
C MET A 69 -19.15 7.47 -6.02
N ALA A 70 -19.74 8.59 -5.64
CA ALA A 70 -20.87 9.21 -6.35
C ALA A 70 -20.56 9.64 -7.79
N LYS A 71 -19.27 9.70 -8.19
CA LYS A 71 -18.86 9.98 -9.57
C LYS A 71 -18.87 8.73 -10.46
N VAL A 72 -18.99 7.55 -9.88
CA VAL A 72 -18.98 6.27 -10.60
C VAL A 72 -20.43 5.86 -10.87
N THR A 73 -20.90 6.08 -12.09
CA THR A 73 -22.31 5.83 -12.47
C THR A 73 -22.73 4.37 -12.34
N ARG A 74 -21.78 3.43 -12.41
CA ARG A 74 -21.97 1.99 -12.26
C ARG A 74 -21.87 1.52 -10.80
N GLY A 75 -21.90 2.44 -9.83
CA GLY A 75 -21.66 2.11 -8.42
C GLY A 75 -20.25 1.61 -8.10
N VAL A 76 -19.94 1.47 -6.83
CA VAL A 76 -18.60 1.06 -6.36
C VAL A 76 -18.73 -0.01 -5.29
N VAL A 77 -18.07 -1.13 -5.52
CA VAL A 77 -17.73 -2.12 -4.50
C VAL A 77 -16.21 -1.98 -4.24
N GLN A 78 -15.82 -1.51 -3.06
CA GLN A 78 -14.41 -1.48 -2.68
C GLN A 78 -14.11 -2.57 -1.67
N ILE A 79 -13.04 -3.31 -1.91
CA ILE A 79 -12.74 -4.55 -1.21
C ILE A 79 -11.29 -4.54 -0.74
N PRO A 80 -11.01 -4.63 0.58
CA PRO A 80 -9.66 -4.88 1.06
C PRO A 80 -9.13 -6.20 0.50
N MET A 81 -7.89 -6.22 0.02
CA MET A 81 -7.30 -7.43 -0.57
C MET A 81 -6.09 -7.95 0.19
N VAL A 82 -5.29 -7.07 0.75
CA VAL A 82 -4.10 -7.44 1.51
C VAL A 82 -3.63 -6.24 2.32
N GLY A 83 -2.89 -6.48 3.37
CA GLY A 83 -2.24 -5.45 4.16
C GLY A 83 -0.73 -5.41 3.96
N GLY A 84 -0.10 -4.43 4.60
CA GLY A 84 1.36 -4.35 4.65
C GLY A 84 1.86 -3.14 5.42
N THR A 85 3.13 -3.18 5.76
CA THR A 85 3.83 -2.09 6.42
C THR A 85 4.45 -1.13 5.41
N ILE A 86 4.60 0.13 5.81
CA ILE A 86 5.33 1.15 5.07
C ILE A 86 6.63 1.43 5.81
N ALA A 87 7.73 0.94 5.25
CA ALA A 87 9.05 1.08 5.83
C ALA A 87 9.67 2.45 5.54
N PHE A 88 10.41 3.01 6.48
CA PHE A 88 11.48 3.95 6.16
C PHE A 88 12.63 3.15 5.54
N GLY A 89 12.67 3.14 4.19
CA GLY A 89 13.76 2.54 3.44
C GLY A 89 14.93 3.51 3.33
N TYR A 90 16.16 3.05 3.55
CA TYR A 90 17.34 3.89 3.46
C TYR A 90 18.55 3.14 2.90
N ASN A 91 19.52 3.89 2.39
CA ASN A 91 20.82 3.40 1.96
C ASN A 91 21.94 4.15 2.68
N LYS A 92 22.41 3.59 3.79
CA LYS A 92 23.54 4.12 4.58
C LYS A 92 24.32 2.97 5.17
N PRO A 93 25.32 2.44 4.44
CA PRO A 93 26.14 1.32 4.92
C PRO A 93 26.76 1.57 6.29
N GLY A 94 26.65 0.57 7.17
CA GLY A 94 27.18 0.64 8.55
C GLY A 94 26.33 1.45 9.52
N CYS A 95 25.07 1.80 9.15
CA CYS A 95 24.12 2.44 10.05
C CYS A 95 22.95 1.47 10.35
N ASP A 96 22.73 1.15 11.63
CA ASP A 96 21.49 0.47 12.09
C ASP A 96 20.51 1.54 12.59
N LEU A 97 19.73 2.08 11.65
CA LEU A 97 18.90 3.25 11.89
C LEU A 97 17.68 2.92 12.76
N LYS A 98 17.55 3.70 13.85
CA LYS A 98 16.36 3.73 14.70
C LYS A 98 15.79 5.14 14.72
N LEU A 99 14.51 5.28 14.46
CA LEU A 99 13.82 6.58 14.43
C LEU A 99 12.76 6.63 15.52
N THR A 100 12.83 7.61 16.39
CA THR A 100 11.67 8.00 17.19
C THR A 100 10.59 8.55 16.27
N GLN A 101 9.33 8.63 16.71
CA GLN A 101 8.24 9.22 15.91
C GLN A 101 8.57 10.67 15.53
N GLU A 102 9.12 11.44 16.45
CA GLU A 102 9.54 12.83 16.18
C GLU A 102 10.68 12.91 15.16
N GLN A 103 11.68 12.02 15.24
CA GLN A 103 12.76 11.98 14.24
C GLN A 103 12.24 11.56 12.86
N ALA A 104 11.31 10.61 12.78
CA ALA A 104 10.67 10.20 11.54
C ALA A 104 9.98 11.39 10.82
N VAL A 105 9.24 12.18 11.60
CA VAL A 105 8.62 13.42 11.11
C VAL A 105 9.66 14.44 10.68
N LYS A 106 10.70 14.70 11.48
CA LYS A 106 11.76 15.68 11.15
C LYS A 106 12.55 15.30 9.90
N VAL A 107 12.81 14.01 9.68
CA VAL A 107 13.42 13.50 8.43
C VAL A 107 12.53 13.82 7.23
N ALA A 108 11.26 13.47 7.29
CA ALA A 108 10.31 13.69 6.20
C ALA A 108 10.05 15.18 5.92
N MET A 109 10.15 16.02 6.95
CA MET A 109 10.04 17.49 6.85
C MET A 109 11.34 18.16 6.37
N GLY A 110 12.45 17.41 6.23
CA GLY A 110 13.76 17.96 5.85
C GLY A 110 14.42 18.80 6.93
N MET A 111 14.00 18.63 8.18
CA MET A 111 14.62 19.30 9.34
C MET A 111 15.91 18.62 9.75
N ILE A 112 16.02 17.29 9.55
CA ILE A 112 17.26 16.52 9.70
C ILE A 112 17.89 16.41 8.31
N LYS A 113 19.12 16.92 8.17
CA LYS A 113 19.81 17.02 6.87
C LYS A 113 21.12 16.24 6.81
N ASN A 114 21.57 15.74 7.95
CA ASN A 114 22.83 15.00 8.04
C ASN A 114 22.65 13.73 8.86
N TRP A 115 23.20 12.63 8.39
CA TRP A 115 23.14 11.33 9.03
C TRP A 115 23.73 11.30 10.45
N LYS A 116 24.67 12.21 10.76
CA LYS A 116 25.22 12.36 12.12
C LYS A 116 24.15 12.70 13.16
N GLU A 117 23.08 13.40 12.75
CA GLU A 117 21.97 13.78 13.63
C GLU A 117 21.10 12.57 14.04
N LEU A 118 21.28 11.47 13.32
CA LEU A 118 20.63 10.18 13.58
C LEU A 118 21.59 9.13 14.17
N GLY A 119 22.79 9.56 14.63
CA GLY A 119 23.78 8.68 15.23
C GLY A 119 24.60 7.84 14.25
N CYS A 120 24.51 8.11 12.96
CA CYS A 120 25.28 7.41 11.93
C CYS A 120 26.51 8.22 11.48
N LYS A 121 27.40 7.58 10.70
CA LYS A 121 28.54 8.29 10.09
C LYS A 121 28.06 9.53 9.33
N PRO A 122 28.75 10.68 9.45
CA PRO A 122 28.37 11.91 8.78
C PRO A 122 28.13 11.75 7.28
N GLY A 123 27.27 12.59 6.74
CA GLY A 123 26.94 12.63 5.31
C GLY A 123 25.58 13.26 5.08
N THR A 124 25.37 13.78 3.88
CA THR A 124 24.09 14.39 3.48
C THR A 124 22.97 13.37 3.50
N LEU A 125 21.85 13.71 4.14
CA LEU A 125 20.60 12.95 4.10
C LEU A 125 19.75 13.47 2.95
N THR A 126 19.38 12.60 2.02
CA THR A 126 18.48 12.92 0.91
C THR A 126 17.13 12.27 1.13
N TRP A 127 16.09 13.06 1.31
CA TRP A 127 14.71 12.57 1.37
C TRP A 127 14.21 12.15 -0.01
N VAL A 128 13.55 10.99 -0.10
CA VAL A 128 12.95 10.49 -1.36
C VAL A 128 11.47 10.25 -1.12
N HIS A 129 10.63 10.87 -1.96
CA HIS A 129 9.17 10.81 -1.82
C HIS A 129 8.50 10.43 -3.14
N ARG A 130 7.19 10.18 -3.08
CA ARG A 130 6.39 9.91 -4.28
C ARG A 130 6.13 11.19 -5.06
N SER A 131 6.25 11.09 -6.38
CA SER A 131 5.92 12.17 -7.34
C SER A 131 4.53 11.99 -7.97
N ASP A 132 3.91 10.84 -7.78
CA ASP A 132 2.57 10.49 -8.29
C ASP A 132 1.51 10.53 -7.17
N GLY A 133 0.24 10.52 -7.54
CA GLY A 133 -0.88 10.41 -6.59
C GLY A 133 -0.89 9.02 -5.91
N SER A 134 -0.42 8.95 -4.67
CA SER A 134 -0.06 7.71 -3.99
C SER A 134 -0.91 7.44 -2.76
N GLY A 135 -1.53 6.25 -2.69
CA GLY A 135 -2.16 5.76 -1.47
C GLY A 135 -1.15 5.48 -0.36
N THR A 136 0.06 5.00 -0.73
CA THR A 136 1.17 4.84 0.21
C THR A 136 1.54 6.18 0.87
N THR A 137 1.59 7.27 0.08
CA THR A 137 1.78 8.63 0.62
C THR A 137 0.64 9.01 1.57
N LYS A 138 -0.61 8.70 1.22
CA LYS A 138 -1.76 9.01 2.10
C LYS A 138 -1.64 8.28 3.43
N ALA A 139 -1.36 6.98 3.44
CA ALA A 139 -1.18 6.21 4.66
C ALA A 139 0.02 6.69 5.48
N PHE A 140 1.17 6.92 4.83
CA PHE A 140 2.37 7.47 5.45
C PHE A 140 2.11 8.83 6.10
N THR A 141 1.49 9.77 5.38
CA THR A 141 1.24 11.12 5.91
C THR A 141 0.19 11.14 7.03
N ASN A 142 -0.78 10.20 7.02
CA ASN A 142 -1.67 10.00 8.17
C ASN A 142 -0.88 9.61 9.43
N SER A 143 0.10 8.70 9.29
CA SER A 143 0.95 8.30 10.42
C SER A 143 1.83 9.45 10.89
N MET A 144 2.44 10.23 9.98
CA MET A 144 3.25 11.40 10.36
C MET A 144 2.43 12.44 11.14
N GLU A 145 1.19 12.69 10.74
CA GLU A 145 0.26 13.59 11.42
C GLU A 145 -0.11 13.06 12.83
N ALA A 146 -0.26 11.73 12.96
CA ALA A 146 -0.53 11.08 14.25
C ALA A 146 0.71 11.00 15.17
N PHE A 147 1.93 11.06 14.61
CA PHE A 147 3.18 10.95 15.36
C PHE A 147 3.55 12.24 16.07
N SER A 148 3.39 13.39 15.42
CA SER A 148 3.89 14.65 15.99
C SER A 148 3.17 15.87 15.40
N LYS A 149 2.95 16.87 16.27
CA LYS A 149 2.48 18.22 15.87
C LYS A 149 3.50 18.99 15.02
N THR A 150 4.75 18.52 14.95
CA THR A 150 5.78 19.06 14.04
C THR A 150 5.36 18.82 12.57
N TRP A 151 4.53 17.81 12.28
CA TRP A 151 4.00 17.58 10.96
C TRP A 151 2.95 18.62 10.58
N THR A 152 3.24 19.45 9.57
CA THR A 152 2.36 20.55 9.14
C THR A 152 1.90 20.46 7.69
N LEU A 153 2.27 19.37 6.98
CA LEU A 153 1.94 19.21 5.56
C LEU A 153 0.53 18.65 5.32
N GLY A 154 -0.18 18.28 6.40
CA GLY A 154 -1.46 17.57 6.30
C GLY A 154 -1.29 16.16 5.73
N SER A 155 -2.39 15.50 5.40
CA SER A 155 -2.38 14.14 4.88
C SER A 155 -3.12 14.01 3.55
N GLY A 156 -2.50 13.30 2.58
CA GLY A 156 -3.06 13.18 1.24
C GLY A 156 -2.28 12.22 0.34
N LYS A 157 -2.88 11.88 -0.82
CA LYS A 157 -2.19 11.14 -1.88
C LYS A 157 -1.03 11.92 -2.50
N SER A 158 -1.02 13.22 -2.29
CA SER A 158 0.04 14.16 -2.67
C SER A 158 0.08 15.27 -1.63
N VAL A 159 1.26 15.63 -1.18
CA VAL A 159 1.52 16.77 -0.29
C VAL A 159 2.64 17.62 -0.88
N LYS A 160 2.72 18.88 -0.46
CA LYS A 160 3.78 19.79 -0.92
C LYS A 160 5.05 19.54 -0.09
N TRP A 161 5.87 18.59 -0.53
CA TRP A 161 7.12 18.27 0.15
C TRP A 161 8.07 19.47 0.16
N PRO A 162 8.64 19.85 1.32
CA PRO A 162 9.55 21.00 1.42
C PRO A 162 10.93 20.71 0.83
N VAL A 163 11.32 19.42 0.78
CA VAL A 163 12.63 18.95 0.31
C VAL A 163 12.49 17.59 -0.34
N GLY A 164 13.53 17.16 -1.02
CA GLY A 164 13.68 15.78 -1.47
C GLY A 164 13.59 15.59 -2.98
N VAL A 165 13.66 14.34 -3.37
CA VAL A 165 13.61 13.88 -4.76
C VAL A 165 12.31 13.08 -4.96
N GLY A 166 11.51 13.47 -5.93
CA GLY A 166 10.29 12.76 -6.29
C GLY A 166 10.56 11.58 -7.21
N ALA A 167 9.94 10.42 -6.92
CA ALA A 167 10.03 9.24 -7.76
C ALA A 167 8.65 8.56 -7.93
N LYS A 168 8.39 8.00 -9.11
CA LYS A 168 7.08 7.40 -9.44
C LYS A 168 6.97 5.98 -8.90
N GLY A 169 5.92 5.71 -8.15
CA GLY A 169 5.63 4.39 -7.59
C GLY A 169 6.55 3.99 -6.44
N ASN A 170 6.23 2.89 -5.74
CA ASN A 170 7.12 2.30 -4.74
C ASN A 170 8.45 1.85 -5.37
N SER A 171 8.40 1.29 -6.59
CA SER A 171 9.61 0.86 -7.32
C SER A 171 10.56 2.00 -7.63
N GLY A 172 10.02 3.16 -8.04
CA GLY A 172 10.84 4.34 -8.31
C GLY A 172 11.51 4.88 -7.06
N VAL A 173 10.78 5.00 -5.94
CA VAL A 173 11.36 5.41 -4.65
C VAL A 173 12.44 4.43 -4.21
N ALA A 174 12.17 3.12 -4.23
CA ALA A 174 13.15 2.10 -3.89
C ALA A 174 14.39 2.17 -4.80
N GLY A 175 14.20 2.38 -6.11
CA GLY A 175 15.29 2.50 -7.07
C GLY A 175 16.21 3.70 -6.80
N VAL A 176 15.64 4.86 -6.44
CA VAL A 176 16.47 6.03 -6.05
C VAL A 176 17.26 5.74 -4.78
N ILE A 177 16.63 5.11 -3.77
CA ILE A 177 17.31 4.77 -2.51
C ILE A 177 18.43 3.75 -2.76
N ASP A 178 18.16 2.68 -3.52
CA ASP A 178 19.11 1.61 -3.83
C ASP A 178 20.41 2.14 -4.48
N ASN A 179 20.24 3.12 -5.38
CA ASN A 179 21.34 3.67 -6.17
C ASN A 179 22.00 4.93 -5.55
N ARG A 180 21.56 5.39 -4.38
CA ARG A 180 22.08 6.62 -3.77
C ARG A 180 22.38 6.44 -2.28
N VAL A 181 23.68 6.35 -1.96
CA VAL A 181 24.14 6.37 -0.55
C VAL A 181 23.71 7.68 0.12
N GLY A 182 23.13 7.59 1.31
CA GLY A 182 22.57 8.72 2.04
C GLY A 182 21.12 9.04 1.71
N ALA A 183 20.48 8.29 0.81
CA ALA A 183 19.04 8.42 0.57
C ALA A 183 18.21 7.69 1.62
N ILE A 184 17.05 8.26 1.95
CA ILE A 184 16.02 7.71 2.83
C ILE A 184 14.63 8.12 2.31
N GLY A 185 13.66 7.23 2.37
CA GLY A 185 12.30 7.50 1.93
C GLY A 185 11.32 6.46 2.48
N TYR A 186 10.11 6.40 1.96
CA TYR A 186 9.09 5.45 2.40
C TYR A 186 8.63 4.55 1.25
N VAL A 187 8.55 3.26 1.54
CA VAL A 187 8.12 2.21 0.59
C VAL A 187 7.39 1.09 1.32
N ASN A 188 6.58 0.31 0.60
CA ASN A 188 6.13 -0.98 1.14
C ASN A 188 7.33 -1.88 1.45
N GLN A 189 7.27 -2.63 2.56
CA GLN A 189 8.40 -3.47 3.00
C GLN A 189 8.87 -4.47 1.94
N SER A 190 8.02 -4.91 1.02
CA SER A 190 8.40 -5.82 -0.08
C SER A 190 9.46 -5.24 -1.02
N TYR A 191 9.67 -3.92 -0.99
CA TYR A 191 10.70 -3.23 -1.77
C TYR A 191 12.04 -3.09 -1.04
N ILE A 192 12.13 -3.55 0.22
CA ILE A 192 13.39 -3.60 0.96
C ILE A 192 14.24 -4.75 0.43
N LYS A 193 15.19 -4.41 -0.42
CA LYS A 193 16.13 -5.34 -1.07
C LYS A 193 17.36 -4.60 -1.61
N GLY A 194 18.41 -5.33 -1.99
CA GLY A 194 19.65 -4.72 -2.47
C GLY A 194 20.31 -3.88 -1.38
N ASN A 195 20.62 -2.63 -1.69
CA ASN A 195 21.18 -1.67 -0.75
C ASN A 195 20.11 -0.97 0.11
N VAL A 196 18.83 -1.24 -0.12
CA VAL A 196 17.73 -0.64 0.65
C VAL A 196 17.55 -1.39 1.95
N GLN A 197 17.90 -0.74 3.05
CA GLN A 197 17.73 -1.22 4.42
C GLN A 197 16.44 -0.63 5.01
N ALA A 198 15.85 -1.30 6.02
CA ALA A 198 14.70 -0.78 6.75
C ALA A 198 15.10 -0.24 8.12
N ALA A 199 14.70 0.98 8.43
CA ALA A 199 14.82 1.55 9.77
C ALA A 199 13.89 0.86 10.76
N ALA A 200 14.31 0.76 12.02
CA ALA A 200 13.39 0.52 13.11
C ALA A 200 12.70 1.83 13.48
N VAL A 201 11.37 1.82 13.59
CA VAL A 201 10.55 2.99 13.93
C VAL A 201 9.90 2.76 15.28
N GLN A 202 9.94 3.77 16.14
CA GLN A 202 9.31 3.71 17.45
C GLN A 202 7.78 3.67 17.29
N ASN A 203 7.15 2.69 17.93
CA ASN A 203 5.69 2.62 18.01
C ASN A 203 5.16 3.42 19.22
N LYS A 204 3.84 3.45 19.38
CA LYS A 204 3.19 4.19 20.48
C LYS A 204 3.53 3.63 21.86
N SER A 205 3.88 2.34 21.96
CA SER A 205 4.35 1.69 23.19
C SER A 205 5.81 1.97 23.52
N GLY A 206 6.55 2.71 22.68
CA GLY A 206 7.96 3.03 22.88
C GLY A 206 8.95 2.01 22.31
N GLU A 207 8.47 0.93 21.68
CA GLU A 207 9.30 -0.13 21.10
C GLU A 207 9.82 0.30 19.73
N PHE A 208 11.10 0.01 19.43
CA PHE A 208 11.67 0.20 18.10
C PHE A 208 11.50 -1.08 17.26
N LEU A 209 10.65 -1.03 16.25
CA LEU A 209 10.29 -2.18 15.42
C LEU A 209 10.74 -1.99 13.98
N LYS A 210 11.35 -3.01 13.40
CA LYS A 210 11.52 -3.11 11.94
C LYS A 210 10.21 -3.59 11.30
N PRO A 211 9.92 -3.20 10.04
CA PRO A 211 8.73 -3.71 9.36
C PRO A 211 8.80 -5.23 9.23
N SER A 212 7.71 -5.89 9.58
CA SER A 212 7.54 -7.34 9.45
C SER A 212 6.06 -7.68 9.23
N VAL A 213 5.80 -8.87 8.73
CA VAL A 213 4.43 -9.39 8.56
C VAL A 213 3.73 -9.48 9.91
N GLU A 214 4.43 -9.98 10.94
CA GLU A 214 3.87 -10.11 12.29
C GLU A 214 3.51 -8.75 12.90
N ALA A 215 4.46 -7.79 12.89
CA ALA A 215 4.21 -6.46 13.45
C ALA A 215 3.14 -5.69 12.64
N GLY A 216 3.07 -5.93 11.33
CA GLY A 216 2.01 -5.43 10.46
C GLY A 216 0.65 -6.02 10.79
N ALA A 217 0.56 -7.33 11.06
CA ALA A 217 -0.69 -7.98 11.44
C ALA A 217 -1.25 -7.41 12.75
N LYS A 218 -0.39 -7.18 13.76
CA LYS A 218 -0.79 -6.51 15.00
C LYS A 218 -1.34 -5.10 14.75
N ALA A 219 -0.73 -4.36 13.82
CA ALA A 219 -1.19 -3.02 13.46
C ALA A 219 -2.56 -3.03 12.73
N LEU A 220 -2.78 -4.01 11.85
CA LEU A 220 -4.01 -4.12 11.07
C LEU A 220 -5.20 -4.64 11.89
N ASN A 221 -4.96 -5.45 12.93
CA ASN A 221 -6.02 -5.96 13.80
C ASN A 221 -6.84 -4.86 14.51
N GLY A 222 -6.30 -3.65 14.64
CA GLY A 222 -6.99 -2.49 15.19
C GLY A 222 -7.75 -1.64 14.15
N ILE A 223 -7.84 -2.09 12.89
CA ILE A 223 -8.57 -1.36 11.86
C ILE A 223 -10.05 -1.77 11.88
N GLU A 224 -10.90 -0.81 12.21
CA GLU A 224 -12.35 -0.95 12.06
C GLU A 224 -12.75 -0.47 10.64
N LEU A 225 -13.53 -1.31 9.95
CA LEU A 225 -14.06 -1.01 8.62
C LEU A 225 -15.48 -0.46 8.73
N ASP A 226 -15.72 0.67 8.05
CA ASP A 226 -17.06 1.23 7.91
C ASP A 226 -17.94 0.41 6.94
N GLN A 227 -19.15 0.88 6.69
CA GLN A 227 -20.11 0.22 5.77
C GLN A 227 -19.62 0.15 4.31
N HIS A 228 -18.61 0.93 3.94
CA HIS A 228 -17.97 0.91 2.63
C HIS A 228 -16.61 0.20 2.65
N LEU A 229 -16.35 -0.58 3.71
CA LEU A 229 -15.09 -1.27 3.96
C LEU A 229 -13.86 -0.35 3.95
N ALA A 230 -14.03 0.93 4.29
CA ALA A 230 -12.94 1.86 4.50
C ALA A 230 -12.52 1.85 5.97
N GLY A 231 -11.23 1.91 6.23
CA GLY A 231 -10.69 1.97 7.58
C GLY A 231 -9.19 2.29 7.59
N SER A 232 -8.69 2.82 8.71
CA SER A 232 -7.26 3.07 8.90
C SER A 232 -6.93 3.17 10.39
N ASN A 233 -5.70 2.83 10.74
CA ASN A 233 -5.14 3.03 12.08
C ASN A 233 -3.74 3.62 11.96
N PRO A 234 -3.60 4.95 11.92
CA PRO A 234 -2.35 5.62 11.55
C PRO A 234 -1.22 5.56 12.60
N ASN A 235 -1.51 5.18 13.84
CA ASN A 235 -0.53 4.99 14.90
C ASN A 235 -1.07 3.99 15.93
N PRO A 236 -1.05 2.68 15.62
CA PRO A 236 -1.64 1.66 16.45
C PRO A 236 -1.06 1.60 17.86
N GLU A 237 -1.92 1.36 18.86
CA GLU A 237 -1.55 1.33 20.28
C GLU A 237 -1.03 -0.03 20.74
N ALA A 238 -1.34 -1.09 19.99
CA ALA A 238 -1.01 -2.45 20.40
C ALA A 238 0.52 -2.65 20.49
N ALA A 239 0.97 -3.29 21.56
CA ALA A 239 2.36 -3.67 21.75
C ALA A 239 2.83 -4.56 20.60
N GLY A 240 4.04 -4.33 20.11
CA GLY A 240 4.60 -5.03 18.95
C GLY A 240 3.95 -4.68 17.61
N ALA A 241 3.00 -3.73 17.55
CA ALA A 241 2.43 -3.25 16.29
C ALA A 241 3.40 -2.28 15.60
N TYR A 242 3.66 -2.51 14.30
CA TYR A 242 4.45 -1.57 13.49
C TYR A 242 3.66 -0.27 13.25
N PRO A 243 4.26 0.91 13.46
CA PRO A 243 3.49 2.16 13.56
C PRO A 243 2.93 2.67 12.23
N ILE A 244 3.38 2.15 11.08
CA ILE A 244 2.96 2.60 9.76
C ILE A 244 2.51 1.40 8.92
N ALA A 245 1.24 1.06 8.99
CA ALA A 245 0.64 -0.04 8.25
C ALA A 245 -0.65 0.42 7.54
N THR A 246 -1.00 -0.26 6.47
CA THR A 246 -2.23 0.01 5.73
C THR A 246 -2.78 -1.24 5.07
N LEU A 247 -4.08 -1.25 4.84
CA LEU A 247 -4.71 -2.11 3.86
C LEU A 247 -4.55 -1.53 2.46
N THR A 248 -4.79 -2.34 1.44
CA THR A 248 -4.97 -1.90 0.06
C THR A 248 -6.26 -2.51 -0.50
N TRP A 249 -6.96 -1.76 -1.30
CA TRP A 249 -8.28 -2.07 -1.82
C TRP A 249 -8.26 -2.24 -3.33
N VAL A 250 -9.09 -3.16 -3.85
CA VAL A 250 -9.56 -3.08 -5.22
C VAL A 250 -10.87 -2.30 -5.26
N LEU A 251 -11.14 -1.69 -6.41
CA LEU A 251 -12.34 -0.93 -6.71
C LEU A 251 -13.01 -1.59 -7.89
N ALA A 252 -14.16 -2.20 -7.69
CA ALA A 252 -14.98 -2.83 -8.75
C ALA A 252 -16.25 -2.04 -8.96
N TYR A 253 -16.82 -2.16 -10.17
CA TYR A 253 -18.15 -1.63 -10.44
C TYR A 253 -19.20 -2.54 -9.80
N ALA A 254 -20.20 -1.93 -9.17
CA ALA A 254 -21.31 -2.69 -8.57
C ALA A 254 -22.19 -3.34 -9.66
N GLU A 255 -22.34 -2.68 -10.82
CA GLU A 255 -23.18 -3.14 -11.91
C GLU A 255 -22.57 -2.81 -13.29
N GLY A 256 -23.17 -3.32 -14.36
CA GLY A 256 -22.75 -3.06 -15.73
C GLY A 256 -21.43 -3.72 -16.13
N ASN A 257 -21.00 -4.77 -15.44
CA ASN A 257 -19.80 -5.54 -15.79
C ASN A 257 -20.04 -6.47 -16.99
N GLY A 258 -21.30 -6.75 -17.33
CA GLY A 258 -21.68 -7.64 -18.42
C GLY A 258 -21.05 -9.02 -18.28
N ALA A 259 -20.60 -9.60 -19.38
CA ALA A 259 -19.94 -10.92 -19.38
C ALA A 259 -18.64 -11.00 -18.54
N LYS A 260 -18.07 -9.87 -18.11
CA LYS A 260 -16.84 -9.85 -17.28
C LYS A 260 -17.10 -9.93 -15.78
N ALA A 261 -18.36 -9.88 -15.33
CA ALA A 261 -18.69 -9.93 -13.90
C ALA A 261 -18.11 -11.17 -13.22
N GLU A 262 -18.35 -12.34 -13.79
CA GLU A 262 -17.85 -13.62 -13.29
C GLU A 262 -16.32 -13.64 -13.23
N ALA A 263 -15.63 -13.22 -14.30
CA ALA A 263 -14.18 -13.17 -14.32
C ALA A 263 -13.57 -12.22 -13.27
N VAL A 264 -14.23 -11.09 -12.99
CA VAL A 264 -13.81 -10.17 -11.92
C VAL A 264 -14.02 -10.80 -10.54
N GLN A 265 -15.16 -11.46 -10.33
CA GLN A 265 -15.44 -12.20 -9.10
C GLN A 265 -14.43 -13.34 -8.89
N ASP A 266 -14.12 -14.12 -9.92
CA ASP A 266 -13.14 -15.21 -9.85
C ASP A 266 -11.76 -14.72 -9.44
N VAL A 267 -11.29 -13.62 -10.03
CA VAL A 267 -10.02 -13.00 -9.67
C VAL A 267 -10.02 -12.60 -8.20
N PHE A 268 -11.08 -11.95 -7.72
CA PHE A 268 -11.11 -11.45 -6.34
C PHE A 268 -11.36 -12.57 -5.32
N ASN A 269 -12.15 -13.59 -5.66
CA ASN A 269 -12.30 -14.77 -4.83
C ASN A 269 -10.98 -15.52 -4.69
N TYR A 270 -10.22 -15.68 -5.79
CA TYR A 270 -8.88 -16.26 -5.74
C TYR A 270 -7.92 -15.46 -4.84
N MET A 271 -7.93 -14.12 -4.95
CA MET A 271 -7.09 -13.27 -4.10
C MET A 271 -7.45 -13.37 -2.61
N LEU A 272 -8.72 -13.67 -2.29
CA LEU A 272 -9.24 -13.80 -0.93
C LEU A 272 -9.30 -15.24 -0.43
N ASP A 273 -8.88 -16.22 -1.23
CA ASP A 273 -8.77 -17.62 -0.78
C ASP A 273 -7.74 -17.76 0.35
N ASP A 274 -8.00 -18.68 1.30
CA ASP A 274 -7.16 -18.85 2.48
C ASP A 274 -5.71 -19.18 2.10
N SER A 275 -5.49 -20.08 1.17
CA SER A 275 -4.16 -20.50 0.73
C SER A 275 -3.41 -19.38 0.01
N THR A 276 -4.12 -18.59 -0.79
CA THR A 276 -3.59 -17.42 -1.49
C THR A 276 -3.20 -16.32 -0.51
N GLN A 277 -4.03 -16.06 0.50
CA GLN A 277 -3.75 -15.09 1.55
C GLN A 277 -2.54 -15.53 2.41
N GLU A 278 -2.46 -16.80 2.80
CA GLU A 278 -1.30 -17.33 3.56
C GLU A 278 0.01 -17.15 2.80
N GLY A 279 -0.01 -17.35 1.49
CA GLY A 279 1.14 -17.13 0.61
C GLY A 279 1.62 -15.67 0.54
N ALA A 280 0.82 -14.69 0.94
CA ALA A 280 1.19 -13.28 0.90
C ALA A 280 2.38 -12.95 1.81
N ALA A 281 2.51 -13.65 2.94
CA ALA A 281 3.58 -13.44 3.92
C ALA A 281 4.98 -13.67 3.32
N VAL A 282 5.13 -14.59 2.37
CA VAL A 282 6.41 -14.89 1.70
C VAL A 282 6.97 -13.67 0.95
N LEU A 283 6.09 -12.80 0.46
CA LEU A 283 6.47 -11.58 -0.23
C LEU A 283 6.44 -10.34 0.69
N GLY A 284 6.29 -10.53 2.00
CA GLY A 284 6.29 -9.46 2.98
C GLY A 284 4.98 -8.68 3.07
N PHE A 285 3.87 -9.25 2.60
CA PHE A 285 2.53 -8.69 2.77
C PHE A 285 1.82 -9.33 3.95
N VAL A 286 0.91 -8.59 4.55
CA VAL A 286 0.12 -9.06 5.69
C VAL A 286 -1.19 -9.65 5.16
N PRO A 287 -1.42 -10.97 5.33
CA PRO A 287 -2.67 -11.60 4.92
C PRO A 287 -3.85 -10.98 5.68
N LEU A 288 -4.99 -10.86 5.02
CA LEU A 288 -6.25 -10.54 5.69
C LEU A 288 -6.69 -11.74 6.54
N ARG A 289 -7.28 -11.45 7.70
CA ARG A 289 -7.80 -12.47 8.62
C ARG A 289 -9.08 -12.01 9.31
N GLY A 290 -9.81 -12.96 9.90
CA GLY A 290 -11.01 -12.69 10.71
C GLY A 290 -12.03 -11.83 9.97
N SER A 291 -12.65 -10.89 10.67
CA SER A 291 -13.77 -10.11 10.17
C SER A 291 -13.43 -9.27 8.92
N ILE A 292 -12.19 -8.85 8.74
CA ILE A 292 -11.76 -8.11 7.54
C ILE A 292 -11.84 -9.03 6.32
N LEU A 293 -11.30 -10.26 6.41
CA LEU A 293 -11.36 -11.24 5.32
C LEU A 293 -12.79 -11.65 5.00
N GLU A 294 -13.60 -11.93 6.01
CA GLU A 294 -15.01 -12.32 5.84
C GLU A 294 -15.84 -11.22 5.17
N LYS A 295 -15.70 -9.98 5.61
CA LYS A 295 -16.35 -8.82 4.98
C LYS A 295 -15.87 -8.61 3.54
N SER A 296 -14.58 -8.82 3.27
CA SER A 296 -14.02 -8.72 1.91
C SER A 296 -14.62 -9.78 0.97
N ARG A 297 -14.71 -11.02 1.42
CA ARG A 297 -15.37 -12.12 0.67
C ARG A 297 -16.84 -11.83 0.40
N SER A 298 -17.57 -11.39 1.41
CA SER A 298 -18.99 -11.05 1.26
C SER A 298 -19.21 -9.91 0.25
N ALA A 299 -18.29 -8.96 0.17
CA ALA A 299 -18.39 -7.83 -0.74
C ALA A 299 -18.24 -8.22 -2.23
N VAL A 300 -17.55 -9.33 -2.54
CA VAL A 300 -17.40 -9.80 -3.93
C VAL A 300 -18.76 -10.07 -4.58
N ALA A 301 -19.73 -10.58 -3.81
CA ALA A 301 -21.10 -10.82 -4.29
C ALA A 301 -21.85 -9.54 -4.74
N GLY A 302 -21.37 -8.36 -4.33
CA GLY A 302 -21.91 -7.06 -4.78
C GLY A 302 -21.51 -6.66 -6.21
N ILE A 303 -20.70 -7.46 -6.89
CA ILE A 303 -20.26 -7.22 -8.28
C ILE A 303 -21.26 -7.93 -9.20
N GLN A 304 -22.09 -7.17 -9.92
CA GLN A 304 -23.15 -7.70 -10.76
C GLN A 304 -22.84 -7.49 -12.25
N PRO A 305 -23.47 -8.29 -13.15
CA PRO A 305 -23.35 -8.13 -14.62
C PRO A 305 -23.66 -6.73 -15.14
#